data_9813e0bc01289c4ac482906eb55429a9
#
_entry.id   9813e0bc01289c4ac482906eb55429a9
#
_cell.length_a   1.000
_cell.length_b   1.000
_cell.length_c   1.000
_cell.angle_alpha   90.00
_cell.angle_beta   90.00
_cell.angle_gamma   90.00
#
_symmetry.space_group_name_H-M   'P 1'
#
loop_
_entity.id
_entity.type
_entity.pdbx_description
1 polymer ?
#
loop_
_entity_poly.entity_id
_entity_poly.type
_entity_poly.pdbx_seq_one_letter_code
_entity_poly.pdbx_strand_id
1 'polypeptide(L)'
;AAPLGVKSLVVDSAADACAGQVAPLVVADWTDYAALEKFAAQVDVVTFDFENVPAETAHWLAERVAVFPAPQALAVAQDRLAEKTLFRECGLSTPDFMTVDTREQLDQALARVGAPAILKTRRLGYDGKGQFRLRAVADADAAWAALGAQAPAHGLILEAFVPFERELSVLAVRGRDGDFRTWPLTRNWHVDGVLSM
;
A
#
# COMPACT_ATOMS: atom_id res chain seq x y z
N ALA A 1 12.33 -16.77 6.82
CA ALA A 1 13.66 -17.02 6.24
C ALA A 1 14.47 -17.98 7.10
N ALA A 2 14.79 -17.66 8.37
CA ALA A 2 15.64 -18.49 9.24
C ALA A 2 15.20 -19.97 9.37
N PRO A 3 13.92 -20.32 9.58
CA PRO A 3 13.50 -21.73 9.63
C PRO A 3 13.74 -22.51 8.33
N LEU A 4 13.91 -21.80 7.22
CA LEU A 4 14.19 -22.39 5.89
C LEU A 4 15.69 -22.39 5.57
N GLY A 5 16.56 -22.03 6.52
CA GLY A 5 18.00 -21.93 6.29
C GLY A 5 18.44 -20.76 5.43
N VAL A 6 17.55 -19.79 5.14
CA VAL A 6 17.86 -18.59 4.37
C VAL A 6 18.52 -17.56 5.29
N LYS A 7 19.74 -17.13 4.93
CA LYS A 7 20.42 -16.03 5.61
C LYS A 7 19.74 -14.72 5.22
N SER A 8 19.55 -13.84 6.18
CA SER A 8 18.90 -12.55 5.96
C SER A 8 19.84 -11.40 6.35
N LEU A 9 19.79 -10.31 5.58
CA LEU A 9 20.37 -9.02 5.88
C LEU A 9 19.26 -7.99 5.73
N VAL A 10 19.11 -7.10 6.69
CA VAL A 10 18.01 -6.13 6.73
C VAL A 10 18.57 -4.71 6.55
N VAL A 11 17.84 -3.87 5.83
CA VAL A 11 18.04 -2.42 5.79
C VAL A 11 16.84 -1.76 6.44
N ASP A 12 17.08 -0.84 7.34
CA ASP A 12 16.05 0.02 7.94
C ASP A 12 16.67 1.36 8.33
N SER A 13 15.88 2.42 8.32
CA SER A 13 16.31 3.74 8.76
C SER A 13 16.41 3.86 10.29
N ALA A 14 15.71 3.00 11.02
CA ALA A 14 15.73 2.97 12.48
C ALA A 14 16.81 2.01 13.01
N ALA A 15 17.69 2.53 13.87
CA ALA A 15 18.76 1.73 14.48
C ALA A 15 18.24 0.66 15.45
N ASP A 16 17.02 0.83 15.95
CA ASP A 16 16.32 -0.09 16.85
C ASP A 16 15.24 -0.91 16.14
N ALA A 17 15.28 -0.99 14.80
CA ALA A 17 14.36 -1.79 14.01
C ALA A 17 14.28 -3.22 14.55
N CYS A 18 13.06 -3.73 14.78
CA CYS A 18 12.84 -5.04 15.40
C CYS A 18 13.50 -6.20 14.63
N ALA A 19 13.62 -6.10 13.32
CA ALA A 19 14.31 -7.08 12.49
C ALA A 19 15.79 -7.23 12.82
N GLY A 20 16.43 -6.19 13.38
CA GLY A 20 17.82 -6.23 13.89
C GLY A 20 18.04 -7.20 15.05
N GLN A 21 16.96 -7.65 15.71
CA GLN A 21 17.04 -8.65 16.78
C GLN A 21 17.24 -10.09 16.25
N VAL A 22 16.94 -10.32 14.97
CA VAL A 22 16.95 -11.67 14.37
C VAL A 22 17.83 -11.79 13.14
N ALA A 23 18.32 -10.66 12.60
CA ALA A 23 19.20 -10.61 11.44
C ALA A 23 20.18 -9.41 11.54
N PRO A 24 21.35 -9.46 10.89
CA PRO A 24 22.20 -8.29 10.76
C PRO A 24 21.43 -7.11 10.14
N LEU A 25 21.62 -5.92 10.70
CA LEU A 25 20.93 -4.69 10.30
C LEU A 25 21.92 -3.70 9.70
N VAL A 26 21.62 -3.19 8.53
CA VAL A 26 22.26 -2.01 7.94
C VAL A 26 21.33 -0.81 8.22
N VAL A 27 21.79 0.11 9.04
CA VAL A 27 21.05 1.34 9.34
C VAL A 27 21.37 2.35 8.25
N ALA A 28 20.38 2.65 7.40
CA ALA A 28 20.52 3.59 6.30
C ALA A 28 19.16 4.16 5.90
N ASP A 29 19.15 5.42 5.43
CA ASP A 29 17.98 5.99 4.78
C ASP A 29 17.70 5.29 3.45
N TRP A 30 16.43 5.23 3.06
CA TRP A 30 16.00 4.64 1.78
C TRP A 30 16.58 5.34 0.55
N THR A 31 17.13 6.54 0.71
CA THR A 31 17.79 7.33 -0.34
C THR A 31 19.31 7.34 -0.22
N ASP A 32 19.89 6.66 0.76
CA ASP A 32 21.34 6.45 0.84
C ASP A 32 21.80 5.37 -0.14
N TYR A 33 21.89 5.75 -1.39
CA TYR A 33 22.30 4.84 -2.47
C TYR A 33 23.71 4.26 -2.29
N ALA A 34 24.60 4.94 -1.55
CA ALA A 34 25.92 4.42 -1.26
C ALA A 34 25.89 3.26 -0.26
N ALA A 35 25.03 3.33 0.75
CA ALA A 35 24.78 2.21 1.67
C ALA A 35 24.02 1.08 0.96
N LEU A 36 23.02 1.42 0.15
CA LEU A 36 22.22 0.45 -0.61
C LEU A 36 23.07 -0.30 -1.66
N GLU A 37 24.06 0.31 -2.28
CA GLU A 37 25.01 -0.37 -3.16
C GLU A 37 25.78 -1.47 -2.43
N LYS A 38 26.30 -1.15 -1.24
CA LYS A 38 27.01 -2.12 -0.40
C LYS A 38 26.09 -3.24 0.10
N PHE A 39 24.83 -2.90 0.37
CA PHE A 39 23.82 -3.88 0.75
C PHE A 39 23.53 -4.82 -0.42
N ALA A 40 23.24 -4.30 -1.61
CA ALA A 40 22.92 -5.09 -2.79
C ALA A 40 24.05 -6.05 -3.17
N ALA A 41 25.31 -5.66 -2.97
CA ALA A 41 26.47 -6.52 -3.23
C ALA A 41 26.62 -7.72 -2.27
N GLN A 42 25.86 -7.79 -1.17
CA GLN A 42 25.96 -8.83 -0.14
C GLN A 42 24.79 -9.83 -0.19
N VAL A 43 23.80 -9.62 -1.06
CA VAL A 43 22.59 -10.44 -1.10
C VAL A 43 22.31 -10.95 -2.52
N ASP A 44 21.67 -12.11 -2.60
CA ASP A 44 21.30 -12.73 -3.88
C ASP A 44 19.93 -12.25 -4.37
N VAL A 45 19.09 -11.79 -3.42
CA VAL A 45 17.73 -11.34 -3.70
C VAL A 45 17.27 -10.34 -2.63
N VAL A 46 16.49 -9.35 -3.04
CA VAL A 46 15.85 -8.36 -2.16
C VAL A 46 14.34 -8.58 -2.18
N THR A 47 13.74 -8.45 -1.02
CA THR A 47 12.29 -8.34 -0.83
C THR A 47 11.98 -7.25 0.18
N PHE A 48 10.72 -6.83 0.28
CA PHE A 48 10.28 -5.84 1.27
C PHE A 48 9.16 -6.42 2.12
N ASP A 49 9.20 -6.09 3.38
CA ASP A 49 8.11 -6.29 4.34
C ASP A 49 7.31 -4.99 4.50
N PHE A 50 8.01 -3.86 4.62
CA PHE A 50 7.39 -2.55 4.75
C PHE A 50 6.91 -2.03 3.39
N GLU A 51 5.59 -1.84 3.24
CA GLU A 51 4.95 -1.45 1.99
C GLU A 51 5.25 -0.03 1.52
N ASN A 52 5.81 0.83 2.39
CA ASN A 52 6.09 2.23 2.05
C ASN A 52 7.58 2.51 1.76
N VAL A 53 8.38 1.50 1.47
CA VAL A 53 9.71 1.71 0.87
C VAL A 53 9.53 2.47 -0.44
N PRO A 54 10.29 3.56 -0.71
CA PRO A 54 10.13 4.32 -1.94
C PRO A 54 10.26 3.42 -3.18
N ALA A 55 9.30 3.50 -4.09
CA ALA A 55 9.31 2.68 -5.30
C ALA A 55 10.56 2.93 -6.16
N GLU A 56 11.06 4.18 -6.17
CA GLU A 56 12.31 4.54 -6.85
C GLU A 56 13.51 3.77 -6.28
N THR A 57 13.58 3.61 -4.96
CA THR A 57 14.61 2.81 -4.30
C THR A 57 14.53 1.34 -4.71
N ALA A 58 13.33 0.79 -4.76
CA ALA A 58 13.10 -0.58 -5.22
C ALA A 58 13.50 -0.76 -6.70
N HIS A 59 13.18 0.19 -7.56
CA HIS A 59 13.62 0.20 -8.96
C HIS A 59 15.13 0.29 -9.08
N TRP A 60 15.77 1.19 -8.33
CA TRP A 60 17.22 1.34 -8.32
C TRP A 60 17.95 0.06 -7.88
N LEU A 61 17.42 -0.63 -6.86
CA LEU A 61 17.94 -1.93 -6.43
C LEU A 61 17.76 -3.01 -7.50
N ALA A 62 16.64 -3.00 -8.23
CA ALA A 62 16.35 -4.00 -9.26
C ALA A 62 17.29 -3.95 -10.47
N GLU A 63 18.00 -2.85 -10.67
CA GLU A 63 19.08 -2.73 -11.67
C GLU A 63 20.37 -3.45 -11.24
N ARG A 64 20.50 -3.85 -9.96
CA ARG A 64 21.72 -4.37 -9.34
C ARG A 64 21.58 -5.78 -8.80
N VAL A 65 20.43 -6.11 -8.29
CA VAL A 65 20.12 -7.40 -7.67
C VAL A 65 18.67 -7.77 -7.98
N ALA A 66 18.36 -9.06 -7.97
CA ALA A 66 16.98 -9.52 -8.14
C ALA A 66 16.08 -8.98 -7.02
N VAL A 67 14.95 -8.34 -7.36
CA VAL A 67 13.98 -7.79 -6.40
C VAL A 67 12.62 -8.44 -6.62
N PHE A 68 12.04 -9.01 -5.57
CA PHE A 68 10.72 -9.65 -5.60
C PHE A 68 9.89 -9.30 -4.35
N PRO A 69 8.59 -8.98 -4.50
CA PRO A 69 7.87 -8.72 -5.76
C PRO A 69 8.53 -7.65 -6.62
N ALA A 70 8.19 -7.60 -7.91
CA ALA A 70 8.75 -6.58 -8.82
C ALA A 70 8.45 -5.15 -8.28
N PRO A 71 9.38 -4.18 -8.43
CA PRO A 71 9.18 -2.81 -7.96
C PRO A 71 7.89 -2.16 -8.46
N GLN A 72 7.46 -2.50 -9.68
CA GLN A 72 6.19 -2.04 -10.23
C GLN A 72 4.98 -2.50 -9.40
N ALA A 73 5.01 -3.71 -8.84
CA ALA A 73 3.93 -4.20 -7.98
C ALA A 73 3.84 -3.37 -6.68
N LEU A 74 5.01 -3.03 -6.10
CA LEU A 74 5.08 -2.13 -4.94
C LEU A 74 4.53 -0.74 -5.27
N ALA A 75 4.96 -0.15 -6.39
CA ALA A 75 4.52 1.17 -6.83
C ALA A 75 2.99 1.27 -7.01
N VAL A 76 2.39 0.22 -7.57
CA VAL A 76 0.93 0.14 -7.74
C VAL A 76 0.23 -0.01 -6.40
N ALA A 77 0.71 -0.92 -5.53
CA ALA A 77 0.09 -1.17 -4.23
C ALA A 77 0.16 0.04 -3.27
N GLN A 78 1.14 0.92 -3.45
CA GLN A 78 1.29 2.14 -2.64
C GLN A 78 0.27 3.24 -2.94
N ASP A 79 -0.41 3.20 -4.08
CA ASP A 79 -1.34 4.26 -4.49
C ASP A 79 -2.71 3.68 -4.87
N ARG A 80 -3.74 3.98 -4.07
CA ARG A 80 -5.12 3.49 -4.27
C ARG A 80 -5.69 3.79 -5.65
N LEU A 81 -5.26 4.89 -6.28
CA LEU A 81 -5.68 5.21 -7.64
C LEU A 81 -5.03 4.27 -8.65
N ALA A 82 -3.72 4.04 -8.54
CA ALA A 82 -2.99 3.13 -9.42
C ALA A 82 -3.52 1.69 -9.28
N GLU A 83 -3.73 1.23 -8.04
CA GLU A 83 -4.26 -0.09 -7.75
C GLU A 83 -5.66 -0.30 -8.36
N LYS A 84 -6.59 0.63 -8.13
CA LYS A 84 -7.95 0.55 -8.68
C LYS A 84 -7.98 0.66 -10.21
N THR A 85 -7.09 1.45 -10.78
CA THR A 85 -6.93 1.56 -12.22
C THR A 85 -6.48 0.23 -12.80
N LEU A 86 -5.45 -0.39 -12.22
CA LEU A 86 -4.98 -1.72 -12.63
C LEU A 86 -6.10 -2.77 -12.51
N PHE A 87 -6.88 -2.77 -11.42
CA PHE A 87 -7.99 -3.72 -11.27
C PHE A 87 -9.01 -3.58 -12.41
N ARG A 88 -9.38 -2.35 -12.79
CA ARG A 88 -10.28 -2.09 -13.91
C ARG A 88 -9.68 -2.54 -15.26
N GLU A 89 -8.41 -2.27 -15.48
CA GLU A 89 -7.67 -2.73 -16.67
C GLU A 89 -7.64 -4.26 -16.77
N CYS A 90 -7.56 -4.94 -15.63
CA CYS A 90 -7.67 -6.40 -15.52
C CYS A 90 -9.13 -6.93 -15.62
N GLY A 91 -10.12 -6.06 -15.81
CA GLY A 91 -11.54 -6.46 -15.90
C GLY A 91 -12.18 -6.76 -14.54
N LEU A 92 -11.54 -6.37 -13.43
CA LEU A 92 -12.10 -6.55 -12.09
C LEU A 92 -13.00 -5.36 -11.72
N SER A 93 -14.10 -5.65 -11.04
CA SER A 93 -14.99 -4.62 -10.52
C SER A 93 -14.39 -3.91 -9.32
N THR A 94 -14.49 -2.58 -9.30
CA THR A 94 -14.15 -1.73 -8.14
C THR A 94 -15.34 -0.85 -7.80
N PRO A 95 -15.45 -0.34 -6.57
CA PRO A 95 -16.36 0.76 -6.28
C PRO A 95 -16.09 1.92 -7.25
N ASP A 96 -17.10 2.74 -7.54
CA ASP A 96 -16.87 3.99 -8.24
C ASP A 96 -15.98 4.90 -7.41
N PHE A 97 -15.06 5.57 -8.07
CA PHE A 97 -14.11 6.46 -7.41
C PHE A 97 -13.74 7.67 -8.26
N MET A 98 -13.32 8.73 -7.60
CA MET A 98 -12.72 9.91 -8.20
C MET A 98 -11.56 10.45 -7.36
N THR A 99 -10.55 11.01 -8.03
CA THR A 99 -9.47 11.74 -7.35
C THR A 99 -10.00 13.07 -6.81
N VAL A 100 -9.43 13.49 -5.70
CA VAL A 100 -9.80 14.72 -5.00
C VAL A 100 -8.53 15.41 -4.51
N ASP A 101 -8.16 16.52 -5.12
CA ASP A 101 -6.99 17.31 -4.74
C ASP A 101 -7.39 18.69 -4.20
N THR A 102 -8.64 19.14 -4.43
CA THR A 102 -9.19 20.39 -3.90
C THR A 102 -10.59 20.19 -3.31
N ARG A 103 -11.06 21.19 -2.55
CA ARG A 103 -12.40 21.14 -1.95
C ARG A 103 -13.50 21.11 -3.02
N GLU A 104 -13.30 21.83 -4.12
CA GLU A 104 -14.23 21.86 -5.25
C GLU A 104 -14.30 20.52 -5.96
N GLN A 105 -13.16 19.82 -6.08
CA GLN A 105 -13.12 18.47 -6.64
C GLN A 105 -13.85 17.45 -5.74
N LEU A 106 -13.86 17.66 -4.42
CA LEU A 106 -14.67 16.82 -3.53
C LEU A 106 -16.16 16.97 -3.82
N ASP A 107 -16.66 18.19 -4.08
CA ASP A 107 -18.05 18.40 -4.45
C ASP A 107 -18.39 17.74 -5.79
N GLN A 108 -17.51 17.87 -6.77
CA GLN A 108 -17.67 17.22 -8.08
C GLN A 108 -17.68 15.70 -7.95
N ALA A 109 -16.78 15.16 -7.11
CA ALA A 109 -16.69 13.73 -6.85
C ALA A 109 -17.97 13.22 -6.16
N LEU A 110 -18.49 13.95 -5.16
CA LEU A 110 -19.75 13.61 -4.49
C LEU A 110 -20.95 13.69 -5.43
N ALA A 111 -20.98 14.65 -6.33
CA ALA A 111 -22.06 14.76 -7.33
C ALA A 111 -22.06 13.54 -8.28
N ARG A 112 -20.93 12.93 -8.56
CA ARG A 112 -20.80 11.77 -9.46
C ARG A 112 -20.89 10.43 -8.75
N VAL A 113 -20.15 10.26 -7.66
CA VAL A 113 -20.05 9.00 -6.90
C VAL A 113 -21.26 8.82 -5.98
N GLY A 114 -21.82 9.95 -5.47
CA GLY A 114 -22.92 9.94 -4.52
C GLY A 114 -22.48 9.73 -3.07
N ALA A 115 -23.46 9.64 -2.19
CA ALA A 115 -23.28 9.26 -0.79
C ALA A 115 -24.22 8.08 -0.47
N PRO A 116 -23.85 7.17 0.46
CA PRO A 116 -22.65 7.21 1.28
C PRO A 116 -21.36 6.91 0.52
N ALA A 117 -20.25 7.56 0.95
CA ALA A 117 -18.94 7.45 0.34
C ALA A 117 -17.83 7.48 1.39
N ILE A 118 -16.60 7.15 0.99
CA ILE A 118 -15.42 7.25 1.85
C ILE A 118 -14.36 8.10 1.15
N LEU A 119 -13.96 9.19 1.78
CA LEU A 119 -12.79 9.95 1.38
C LEU A 119 -11.56 9.34 2.04
N LYS A 120 -10.51 9.07 1.25
CA LYS A 120 -9.28 8.43 1.73
C LYS A 120 -8.05 9.17 1.21
N THR A 121 -6.95 9.12 1.96
CA THR A 121 -5.64 9.41 1.36
C THR A 121 -5.31 8.34 0.33
N ARG A 122 -4.72 8.72 -0.80
CA ARG A 122 -4.28 7.76 -1.82
C ARG A 122 -3.12 6.91 -1.32
N ARG A 123 -2.24 7.50 -0.50
CA ARG A 123 -1.02 6.87 0.04
C ARG A 123 -1.01 6.92 1.57
N LEU A 124 -0.23 6.05 2.20
CA LEU A 124 0.08 6.04 3.63
C LEU A 124 -1.12 5.86 4.58
N GLY A 125 -2.29 5.48 4.09
CA GLY A 125 -3.45 5.16 4.93
C GLY A 125 -3.40 3.72 5.40
N TYR A 126 -3.48 3.48 6.71
CA TYR A 126 -3.47 2.15 7.34
C TYR A 126 -4.38 2.13 8.58
N ASP A 127 -4.84 0.96 8.98
CA ASP A 127 -5.61 0.73 10.22
C ASP A 127 -6.74 1.75 10.46
N GLY A 128 -7.50 2.05 9.40
CA GLY A 128 -8.59 3.05 9.47
C GLY A 128 -8.13 4.51 9.48
N LYS A 129 -6.82 4.78 9.56
CA LYS A 129 -6.27 6.15 9.48
C LYS A 129 -6.26 6.65 8.03
N GLY A 130 -6.33 7.97 7.87
CA GLY A 130 -6.36 8.59 6.55
C GLY A 130 -7.68 8.32 5.78
N GLN A 131 -8.80 8.11 6.50
CA GLN A 131 -10.11 7.96 5.87
C GLN A 131 -11.21 8.68 6.67
N PHE A 132 -12.24 9.14 5.95
CA PHE A 132 -13.43 9.76 6.50
C PHE A 132 -14.68 9.22 5.79
N ARG A 133 -15.64 8.73 6.54
CA ARG A 133 -16.91 8.24 5.99
C ARG A 133 -17.93 9.36 5.89
N LEU A 134 -18.32 9.69 4.68
CA LEU A 134 -19.43 10.59 4.39
C LEU A 134 -20.72 9.77 4.32
N ARG A 135 -21.68 10.07 5.17
CA ARG A 135 -23.01 9.44 5.16
C ARG A 135 -23.96 10.19 4.23
N ALA A 136 -23.74 11.49 4.10
CA ALA A 136 -24.48 12.39 3.23
C ALA A 136 -23.55 13.41 2.58
N VAL A 137 -24.01 14.07 1.53
CA VAL A 137 -23.26 15.16 0.86
C VAL A 137 -22.94 16.30 1.84
N ALA A 138 -23.81 16.56 2.81
CA ALA A 138 -23.60 17.57 3.85
C ALA A 138 -22.36 17.33 4.72
N ASP A 139 -21.78 16.12 4.72
CA ASP A 139 -20.58 15.81 5.48
C ASP A 139 -19.29 16.30 4.77
N ALA A 140 -19.39 16.90 3.58
CA ALA A 140 -18.25 17.29 2.75
C ALA A 140 -17.29 18.25 3.46
N ASP A 141 -17.79 19.24 4.19
CA ASP A 141 -16.95 20.20 4.91
C ASP A 141 -16.18 19.53 6.05
N ALA A 142 -16.82 18.64 6.79
CA ALA A 142 -16.18 17.88 7.86
C ALA A 142 -15.11 16.91 7.31
N ALA A 143 -15.39 16.25 6.17
CA ALA A 143 -14.44 15.38 5.50
C ALA A 143 -13.21 16.15 5.01
N TRP A 144 -13.44 17.33 4.40
CA TRP A 144 -12.35 18.18 3.94
C TRP A 144 -11.53 18.75 5.10
N ALA A 145 -12.16 19.19 6.18
CA ALA A 145 -11.47 19.64 7.38
C ALA A 145 -10.57 18.54 7.99
N ALA A 146 -11.00 17.28 7.90
CA ALA A 146 -10.24 16.13 8.43
C ALA A 146 -9.05 15.73 7.54
N LEU A 147 -9.18 15.76 6.22
CA LEU A 147 -8.19 15.18 5.31
C LEU A 147 -7.62 16.16 4.28
N GLY A 148 -8.23 17.30 4.05
CA GLY A 148 -7.82 18.22 2.98
C GLY A 148 -6.38 18.70 3.07
N ALA A 149 -5.85 18.88 4.28
CA ALA A 149 -4.45 19.24 4.49
C ALA A 149 -3.45 18.18 3.97
N GLN A 150 -3.89 16.95 3.76
CA GLN A 150 -3.06 15.85 3.23
C GLN A 150 -3.08 15.77 1.70
N ALA A 151 -4.02 16.45 1.04
CA ALA A 151 -4.18 16.39 -0.41
C ALA A 151 -2.92 16.79 -1.20
N PRO A 152 -2.16 17.84 -0.84
CA PRO A 152 -0.96 18.24 -1.60
C PRO A 152 0.16 17.21 -1.52
N ALA A 153 0.28 16.48 -0.41
CA ALA A 153 1.37 15.52 -0.19
C ALA A 153 1.04 14.11 -0.69
N HIS A 154 -0.21 13.68 -0.53
CA HIS A 154 -0.59 12.28 -0.73
C HIS A 154 -1.68 12.09 -1.78
N GLY A 155 -2.36 13.16 -2.21
CA GLY A 155 -3.60 13.09 -2.97
C GLY A 155 -4.72 12.44 -2.15
N LEU A 156 -5.96 12.72 -2.51
CA LEU A 156 -7.13 12.05 -1.94
C LEU A 156 -7.90 11.29 -3.03
N ILE A 157 -8.74 10.37 -2.61
CA ILE A 157 -9.66 9.62 -3.45
C ILE A 157 -11.00 9.49 -2.73
N LEU A 158 -12.10 9.80 -3.40
CA LEU A 158 -13.44 9.51 -2.95
C LEU A 158 -13.90 8.19 -3.57
N GLU A 159 -14.37 7.26 -2.74
CA GLU A 159 -14.88 5.97 -3.16
C GLU A 159 -16.32 5.78 -2.73
N ALA A 160 -17.15 5.19 -3.59
CA ALA A 160 -18.49 4.77 -3.20
C ALA A 160 -18.42 3.78 -2.04
N PHE A 161 -19.31 3.92 -1.08
CA PHE A 161 -19.40 2.97 0.02
C PHE A 161 -19.99 1.64 -0.46
N VAL A 162 -19.29 0.55 -0.17
CA VAL A 162 -19.75 -0.81 -0.49
C VAL A 162 -20.31 -1.47 0.77
N PRO A 163 -21.61 -1.78 0.82
CA PRO A 163 -22.19 -2.50 1.93
C PRO A 163 -21.91 -4.01 1.80
N PHE A 164 -20.65 -4.40 1.98
CA PHE A 164 -20.24 -5.81 1.84
C PHE A 164 -20.70 -6.65 3.03
N GLU A 165 -21.01 -7.92 2.79
CA GLU A 165 -21.37 -8.88 3.83
C GLU A 165 -20.15 -9.39 4.61
N ARG A 166 -19.01 -9.49 3.92
CA ARG A 166 -17.76 -10.01 4.48
C ARG A 166 -16.57 -9.52 3.69
N GLU A 167 -15.44 -9.43 4.35
CA GLU A 167 -14.15 -9.21 3.74
C GLU A 167 -13.38 -10.52 3.65
N LEU A 168 -12.73 -10.76 2.54
CA LEU A 168 -11.96 -11.96 2.29
C LEU A 168 -10.56 -11.58 1.83
N SER A 169 -9.57 -12.36 2.25
CA SER A 169 -8.21 -12.29 1.71
C SER A 169 -7.86 -13.57 0.96
N VAL A 170 -7.14 -13.42 -0.13
CA VAL A 170 -6.45 -14.50 -0.81
C VAL A 170 -4.96 -14.23 -0.83
N LEU A 171 -4.18 -15.19 -0.33
CA LEU A 171 -2.73 -15.18 -0.51
C LEU A 171 -2.43 -15.93 -1.79
N ALA A 172 -1.58 -15.33 -2.62
CA ALA A 172 -1.17 -15.93 -3.89
C ALA A 172 0.32 -15.69 -4.12
N VAL A 173 0.95 -16.61 -4.81
CA VAL A 173 2.34 -16.48 -5.24
C VAL A 173 2.49 -16.96 -6.67
N ARG A 174 3.27 -16.24 -7.46
CA ARG A 174 3.67 -16.64 -8.80
C ARG A 174 5.18 -16.84 -8.84
N GLY A 175 5.59 -18.04 -9.20
CA GLY A 175 6.99 -18.37 -9.43
C GLY A 175 7.55 -17.70 -10.69
N ARG A 176 8.87 -17.67 -10.81
CA ARG A 176 9.56 -17.11 -11.99
C ARG A 176 9.34 -17.94 -13.25
N ASP A 177 9.02 -19.22 -13.10
CA ASP A 177 8.61 -20.16 -14.15
C ASP A 177 7.15 -20.00 -14.60
N GLY A 178 6.40 -19.07 -13.93
CA GLY A 178 4.99 -18.83 -14.18
C GLY A 178 4.05 -19.71 -13.34
N ASP A 179 4.57 -20.67 -12.55
CA ASP A 179 3.71 -21.47 -11.65
C ASP A 179 2.98 -20.57 -10.67
N PHE A 180 1.69 -20.83 -10.48
CA PHE A 180 0.81 -20.00 -9.66
C PHE A 180 0.15 -20.85 -8.58
N ARG A 181 0.30 -20.41 -7.35
CA ARG A 181 -0.28 -21.08 -6.18
C ARG A 181 -1.08 -20.10 -5.34
N THR A 182 -2.14 -20.60 -4.72
CA THR A 182 -2.97 -19.85 -3.79
C THR A 182 -3.15 -20.65 -2.50
N TRP A 183 -3.31 -19.92 -1.41
CA TRP A 183 -3.81 -20.49 -0.16
C TRP A 183 -5.35 -20.43 -0.16
N PRO A 184 -6.02 -21.20 0.72
CA PRO A 184 -7.45 -21.08 0.93
C PRO A 184 -7.82 -19.64 1.30
N LEU A 185 -9.02 -19.22 0.86
CA LEU A 185 -9.57 -17.91 1.25
C LEU A 185 -9.70 -17.83 2.77
N THR A 186 -9.28 -16.71 3.32
CA THR A 186 -9.51 -16.37 4.74
C THR A 186 -10.57 -15.29 4.86
N ARG A 187 -11.44 -15.42 5.86
CA ARG A 187 -12.39 -14.38 6.23
C ARG A 187 -11.72 -13.43 7.20
N ASN A 188 -11.75 -12.14 6.88
CA ASN A 188 -11.18 -11.10 7.72
C ASN A 188 -12.22 -10.58 8.71
N TRP A 189 -11.75 -10.34 9.92
CA TRP A 189 -12.53 -9.68 10.97
C TRP A 189 -11.75 -8.48 11.48
N HIS A 190 -12.37 -7.31 11.42
CA HIS A 190 -11.75 -6.05 11.87
C HIS A 190 -12.41 -5.57 13.16
N VAL A 191 -11.60 -5.06 14.08
CA VAL A 191 -12.03 -4.34 15.27
C VAL A 191 -11.41 -2.95 15.22
N ASP A 192 -12.25 -1.91 15.26
CA ASP A 192 -11.82 -0.51 15.17
C ASP A 192 -10.88 -0.20 13.99
N GLY A 193 -11.09 -0.87 12.85
CA GLY A 193 -10.29 -0.69 11.64
C GLY A 193 -8.99 -1.49 11.59
N VAL A 194 -8.69 -2.27 12.62
CA VAL A 194 -7.51 -3.15 12.70
C VAL A 194 -7.92 -4.59 12.44
N LEU A 195 -7.19 -5.29 11.59
CA LEU A 195 -7.40 -6.71 11.32
C LEU A 195 -7.11 -7.53 12.60
N SER A 196 -8.13 -8.20 13.10
CA SER A 196 -8.06 -8.98 14.34
C SER A 196 -7.94 -10.49 14.09
N MET A 197 -8.57 -11.00 13.03
CA MET A 197 -8.51 -12.39 12.56
C MET A 197 -8.70 -12.43 11.04
#